data_7da8c5f42961e9b94c1038d68a03243f
#
_entry.id   7da8c5f42961e9b94c1038d68a03243f
#
_cell.length_a   1.000
_cell.length_b   1.000
_cell.length_c   1.000
_cell.angle_alpha   90.00
_cell.angle_beta   90.00
_cell.angle_gamma   90.00
#
_symmetry.space_group_name_H-M   'P 1'
#
loop_
_entity.id
_entity.type
_entity.pdbx_description
1 polymer ?
#
loop_
_entity_poly.entity_id
_entity_poly.type
_entity_poly.pdbx_seq_one_letter_code
_entity_poly.pdbx_strand_id
1 'polypeptide(L)'
;MNIRLERPDDYREVENLTREAFWNVYRPGCTEHYVLHQFRTNPDFIPELDFVMEEKPLNGKCPGMESRIIGHVMFSKAELVLEDSSRKPSWTFGPICIHPEYKRKGYGQILLQHALDKAREMGVGFLCMEGNIEFYKHLGFDLASKLNIHYHSEPKDAVVPYFLAQELIPNWLKDNDITEATYCPPKGYFVADENPEAFEAYEASFPKKDKAFQKGQLPQFCQSCGMPLTRIEDCGTNADGSTCFDYCRYCYKDGQFLQDCTMDEMIEHCAQFVDEVNKQMPKPMTKEEYKQMMRGFFPMLKRWRK
;
A
#
# COMPACT_ATOMS: atom_id res chain seq x y z
N MET A 1 2.20 6.04 -27.77
CA MET A 1 2.82 5.92 -26.44
C MET A 1 4.19 5.30 -26.59
N ASN A 2 5.14 5.68 -25.75
CA ASN A 2 6.46 5.10 -25.66
C ASN A 2 6.68 4.58 -24.23
N ILE A 3 7.30 3.42 -24.07
CA ILE A 3 7.69 2.90 -22.75
C ILE A 3 9.20 2.80 -22.73
N ARG A 4 9.82 3.32 -21.69
CA ARG A 4 11.26 3.29 -21.46
C ARG A 4 11.58 3.19 -19.97
N LEU A 5 12.81 2.88 -19.64
CA LEU A 5 13.31 3.00 -18.28
C LEU A 5 13.21 4.44 -17.75
N GLU A 6 12.92 4.58 -16.47
CA GLU A 6 12.99 5.84 -15.73
C GLU A 6 14.46 6.36 -15.73
N ARG A 7 14.61 7.66 -15.71
CA ARG A 7 15.91 8.37 -15.63
C ARG A 7 15.91 9.31 -14.44
N PRO A 8 17.08 9.69 -13.92
CA PRO A 8 17.14 10.64 -12.79
C PRO A 8 16.38 11.95 -13.05
N ASP A 9 16.38 12.45 -14.29
CA ASP A 9 15.66 13.68 -14.67
C ASP A 9 14.12 13.52 -14.62
N ASP A 10 13.61 12.29 -14.64
CA ASP A 10 12.18 11.99 -14.57
C ASP A 10 11.66 11.94 -13.11
N TYR A 11 12.53 11.76 -12.14
CA TYR A 11 12.18 11.41 -10.76
C TYR A 11 11.09 12.31 -10.17
N ARG A 12 11.24 13.62 -10.31
CA ARG A 12 10.27 14.55 -9.74
C ARG A 12 8.92 14.53 -10.46
N GLU A 13 8.92 14.35 -11.80
CA GLU A 13 7.70 14.23 -12.58
C GLU A 13 6.97 12.94 -12.21
N VAL A 14 7.67 11.81 -12.05
CA VAL A 14 7.11 10.52 -11.66
C VAL A 14 6.58 10.53 -10.21
N GLU A 15 7.27 11.20 -9.29
CA GLU A 15 6.78 11.41 -7.92
C GLU A 15 5.48 12.23 -7.91
N ASN A 16 5.41 13.31 -8.70
CA ASN A 16 4.18 14.09 -8.87
C ASN A 16 3.06 13.24 -9.48
N LEU A 17 3.35 12.49 -10.53
CA LEU A 17 2.40 11.58 -11.18
C LEU A 17 1.84 10.54 -10.20
N THR A 18 2.73 9.91 -9.43
CA THR A 18 2.34 8.92 -8.42
C THR A 18 1.46 9.55 -7.36
N ARG A 19 1.86 10.72 -6.84
CA ARG A 19 1.08 11.48 -5.87
C ARG A 19 -0.31 11.84 -6.40
N GLU A 20 -0.42 12.32 -7.64
CA GLU A 20 -1.71 12.63 -8.27
C GLU A 20 -2.59 11.38 -8.44
N ALA A 21 -2.00 10.25 -8.82
CA ALA A 21 -2.73 9.02 -9.09
C ALA A 21 -3.30 8.35 -7.83
N PHE A 22 -2.59 8.48 -6.69
CA PHE A 22 -2.91 7.83 -5.42
C PHE A 22 -3.54 8.76 -4.38
N TRP A 23 -3.57 10.09 -4.62
CA TRP A 23 -4.09 11.04 -3.65
C TRP A 23 -5.53 10.75 -3.24
N ASN A 24 -5.74 10.52 -1.96
CA ASN A 24 -7.02 10.17 -1.36
C ASN A 24 -7.63 8.85 -1.88
N VAL A 25 -6.85 7.94 -2.49
CA VAL A 25 -7.38 6.68 -3.03
C VAL A 25 -7.55 5.62 -1.95
N TYR A 26 -6.53 5.37 -1.15
CA TYR A 26 -6.56 4.34 -0.09
C TYR A 26 -6.66 4.93 1.32
N ARG A 27 -6.17 6.13 1.50
CA ARG A 27 -6.18 6.91 2.75
C ARG A 27 -6.27 8.41 2.43
N PRO A 28 -6.61 9.29 3.38
CA PRO A 28 -6.44 10.72 3.21
C PRO A 28 -4.98 11.07 2.93
N GLY A 29 -4.73 11.71 1.78
CA GLY A 29 -3.40 11.85 1.22
C GLY A 29 -2.92 10.58 0.51
N CYS A 30 -1.62 10.36 0.45
CA CYS A 30 -0.97 9.13 -0.03
C CYS A 30 0.48 9.07 0.44
N THR A 31 1.07 7.88 0.41
CA THR A 31 2.49 7.65 0.79
C THR A 31 3.31 7.08 -0.37
N GLU A 32 2.67 6.64 -1.43
CA GLU A 32 3.25 5.88 -2.54
C GLU A 32 4.38 6.64 -3.26
N HIS A 33 4.27 7.96 -3.40
CA HIS A 33 5.31 8.79 -4.01
C HIS A 33 6.58 8.90 -3.12
N TYR A 34 6.42 8.80 -1.80
CA TYR A 34 7.56 8.75 -0.87
C TYR A 34 8.20 7.36 -0.86
N VAL A 35 7.40 6.30 -0.88
CA VAL A 35 7.88 4.93 -1.05
C VAL A 35 8.74 4.84 -2.31
N LEU A 36 8.25 5.30 -3.45
CA LEU A 36 8.99 5.36 -4.71
C LEU A 36 10.30 6.14 -4.58
N HIS A 37 10.26 7.33 -3.97
CA HIS A 37 11.45 8.15 -3.74
C HIS A 37 12.54 7.40 -2.99
N GLN A 38 12.17 6.73 -1.89
CA GLN A 38 13.10 5.99 -1.05
C GLN A 38 13.61 4.70 -1.72
N PHE A 39 12.75 4.04 -2.52
CA PHE A 39 13.13 2.79 -3.19
C PHE A 39 14.28 2.94 -4.18
N ARG A 40 14.45 4.07 -4.84
CA ARG A 40 15.52 4.28 -5.81
C ARG A 40 16.93 4.12 -5.22
N THR A 41 17.07 4.20 -3.90
CA THR A 41 18.31 3.94 -3.16
C THR A 41 18.29 2.66 -2.34
N ASN A 42 17.20 1.90 -2.40
CA ASN A 42 17.03 0.67 -1.65
C ASN A 42 17.70 -0.50 -2.38
N PRO A 43 18.40 -1.44 -1.68
CA PRO A 43 19.03 -2.62 -2.29
C PRO A 43 18.05 -3.60 -2.94
N ASP A 44 16.75 -3.53 -2.60
CA ASP A 44 15.71 -4.36 -3.20
C ASP A 44 15.14 -3.76 -4.49
N PHE A 45 15.50 -2.53 -4.84
CA PHE A 45 15.08 -1.89 -6.08
C PHE A 45 15.65 -2.60 -7.32
N ILE A 46 14.86 -2.66 -8.39
CA ILE A 46 15.26 -3.29 -9.67
C ILE A 46 15.17 -2.21 -10.78
N PRO A 47 16.25 -1.46 -11.01
CA PRO A 47 16.21 -0.35 -11.97
C PRO A 47 15.95 -0.80 -13.42
N GLU A 48 16.25 -2.05 -13.75
CA GLU A 48 15.96 -2.63 -15.07
C GLU A 48 14.46 -2.92 -15.29
N LEU A 49 13.65 -2.82 -14.23
CA LEU A 49 12.19 -2.99 -14.24
C LEU A 49 11.45 -1.76 -13.73
N ASP A 50 12.07 -0.60 -13.83
CA ASP A 50 11.49 0.68 -13.48
C ASP A 50 11.16 1.46 -14.76
N PHE A 51 9.87 1.47 -15.13
CA PHE A 51 9.42 1.96 -16.43
C PHE A 51 8.49 3.16 -16.31
N VAL A 52 8.70 4.12 -17.22
CA VAL A 52 7.78 5.21 -17.50
C VAL A 52 7.08 5.01 -18.85
N MET A 53 5.82 5.44 -18.94
CA MET A 53 5.07 5.54 -20.17
C MET A 53 4.90 7.01 -20.54
N GLU A 54 5.32 7.37 -21.76
CA GLU A 54 5.25 8.72 -22.28
C GLU A 54 4.20 8.87 -23.36
N GLU A 55 3.50 10.00 -23.34
CA GLU A 55 2.75 10.47 -24.49
C GLU A 55 3.67 11.26 -25.42
N LYS A 56 3.80 10.81 -26.67
CA LYS A 56 4.50 11.61 -27.68
C LYS A 56 3.61 12.72 -28.18
N PRO A 57 4.13 13.94 -28.37
CA PRO A 57 3.36 15.01 -29.02
C PRO A 57 2.83 14.54 -30.37
N LEU A 58 1.54 14.75 -30.61
CA LEU A 58 0.92 14.48 -31.90
C LEU A 58 1.62 15.31 -33.00
N ASN A 59 2.30 14.61 -33.91
CA ASN A 59 2.81 15.15 -35.17
C ASN A 59 3.98 16.15 -35.11
N GLY A 60 5.05 15.99 -34.41
CA GLY A 60 6.29 16.72 -34.74
C GLY A 60 6.20 18.25 -35.07
N LYS A 61 5.02 18.86 -34.91
CA LYS A 61 4.66 20.19 -35.42
C LYS A 61 4.82 21.34 -34.43
N CYS A 62 5.16 21.03 -33.18
CA CYS A 62 5.50 22.08 -32.22
C CYS A 62 6.91 21.82 -31.69
N PRO A 63 7.95 22.48 -32.18
CA PRO A 63 9.27 22.47 -31.55
C PRO A 63 9.13 23.05 -30.14
N GLY A 64 9.49 22.25 -29.11
CA GLY A 64 9.44 22.67 -27.71
C GLY A 64 8.32 22.03 -26.88
N MET A 65 7.48 21.16 -27.42
CA MET A 65 6.55 20.37 -26.61
C MET A 65 7.27 19.11 -26.14
N GLU A 66 7.65 19.09 -24.86
CA GLU A 66 8.27 17.94 -24.21
C GLU A 66 7.29 16.78 -24.11
N SER A 67 7.78 15.53 -24.16
CA SER A 67 6.98 14.35 -23.89
C SER A 67 6.51 14.40 -22.43
N ARG A 68 5.25 14.08 -22.19
CA ARG A 68 4.66 14.01 -20.83
C ARG A 68 4.66 12.58 -20.33
N ILE A 69 5.16 12.35 -19.13
CA ILE A 69 5.03 11.05 -18.46
C ILE A 69 3.59 10.89 -17.98
N ILE A 70 2.96 9.81 -18.41
CA ILE A 70 1.54 9.50 -18.12
C ILE A 70 1.34 8.20 -17.33
N GLY A 71 2.39 7.43 -17.15
CA GLY A 71 2.35 6.17 -16.39
C GLY A 71 3.72 5.80 -15.87
N HIS A 72 3.73 5.06 -14.78
CA HIS A 72 4.93 4.54 -14.13
C HIS A 72 4.64 3.20 -13.45
N VAL A 73 5.64 2.32 -13.43
CA VAL A 73 5.66 1.08 -12.65
C VAL A 73 7.09 0.78 -12.22
N MET A 74 7.27 0.42 -10.95
CA MET A 74 8.56 -0.03 -10.42
C MET A 74 8.43 -1.44 -9.85
N PHE A 75 9.51 -2.22 -9.94
CA PHE A 75 9.63 -3.55 -9.35
C PHE A 75 10.67 -3.58 -8.24
N SER A 76 10.48 -4.50 -7.31
CA SER A 76 11.41 -4.75 -6.23
C SER A 76 11.50 -6.24 -5.88
N LYS A 77 12.62 -6.62 -5.25
CA LYS A 77 12.81 -7.94 -4.67
C LYS A 77 11.93 -8.08 -3.45
N ALA A 78 11.42 -9.28 -3.25
CA ALA A 78 10.67 -9.73 -2.11
C ALA A 78 11.09 -11.15 -1.74
N GLU A 79 10.50 -11.74 -0.72
CA GLU A 79 10.87 -13.07 -0.25
C GLU A 79 9.66 -13.93 0.04
N LEU A 80 9.83 -15.24 -0.19
CA LEU A 80 8.97 -16.29 0.32
C LEU A 80 9.70 -17.00 1.47
N VAL A 81 9.06 -17.08 2.62
CA VAL A 81 9.57 -17.79 3.80
C VAL A 81 8.85 -19.13 3.89
N LEU A 82 9.61 -20.22 3.84
CA LEU A 82 9.12 -21.59 3.92
C LEU A 82 8.92 -22.00 5.39
N GLU A 83 8.30 -23.17 5.64
CA GLU A 83 8.04 -23.67 6.99
C GLU A 83 9.31 -23.93 7.80
N ASP A 84 10.40 -24.36 7.14
CA ASP A 84 11.71 -24.53 7.75
C ASP A 84 12.48 -23.23 7.99
N SER A 85 11.83 -22.08 7.79
CA SER A 85 12.38 -20.74 7.86
C SER A 85 13.42 -20.40 6.79
N SER A 86 13.62 -21.27 5.82
CA SER A 86 14.43 -20.96 4.64
C SER A 86 13.72 -19.90 3.78
N ARG A 87 14.51 -19.11 3.04
CA ARG A 87 14.01 -18.02 2.21
C ARG A 87 14.27 -18.31 0.74
N LYS A 88 13.26 -18.07 -0.07
CA LYS A 88 13.33 -18.15 -1.52
C LYS A 88 13.08 -16.77 -2.12
N PRO A 89 13.72 -16.41 -3.24
CA PRO A 89 13.48 -15.16 -3.90
C PRO A 89 12.04 -15.09 -4.41
N SER A 90 11.43 -13.93 -4.26
CA SER A 90 10.21 -13.53 -4.92
C SER A 90 10.38 -12.10 -5.39
N TRP A 91 9.41 -11.59 -6.12
CA TRP A 91 9.40 -10.22 -6.58
C TRP A 91 8.01 -9.63 -6.36
N THR A 92 7.96 -8.32 -6.34
CA THR A 92 6.72 -7.55 -6.30
C THR A 92 6.87 -6.33 -7.20
N PHE A 93 5.77 -5.68 -7.49
CA PHE A 93 5.78 -4.38 -8.13
C PHE A 93 4.79 -3.43 -7.45
N GLY A 94 5.13 -2.18 -7.47
CA GLY A 94 4.34 -1.08 -6.92
C GLY A 94 5.26 0.02 -6.40
N PRO A 95 4.76 1.26 -6.45
CA PRO A 95 3.49 1.66 -7.03
C PRO A 95 3.45 1.49 -8.55
N ILE A 96 2.25 1.18 -9.07
CA ILE A 96 1.94 1.32 -10.49
C ILE A 96 0.86 2.38 -10.66
N CYS A 97 1.07 3.35 -11.53
CA CYS A 97 0.12 4.44 -11.73
C CYS A 97 -0.03 4.85 -13.20
N ILE A 98 -1.21 5.37 -13.49
CA ILE A 98 -1.52 6.08 -14.73
C ILE A 98 -2.14 7.43 -14.36
N HIS A 99 -1.71 8.48 -15.03
CA HIS A 99 -2.24 9.83 -14.83
C HIS A 99 -3.77 9.84 -14.89
N PRO A 100 -4.47 10.54 -13.97
CA PRO A 100 -5.93 10.48 -13.86
C PRO A 100 -6.67 10.69 -15.18
N GLU A 101 -6.23 11.61 -16.05
CA GLU A 101 -6.84 11.89 -17.36
C GLU A 101 -6.70 10.73 -18.37
N TYR A 102 -5.79 9.80 -18.11
CA TYR A 102 -5.48 8.65 -18.97
C TYR A 102 -6.01 7.33 -18.42
N LYS A 103 -6.63 7.34 -17.23
CA LYS A 103 -7.23 6.14 -16.63
C LYS A 103 -8.34 5.55 -17.50
N ARG A 104 -8.57 4.24 -17.38
CA ARG A 104 -9.62 3.46 -18.10
C ARG A 104 -9.49 3.44 -19.62
N LYS A 105 -8.29 3.70 -20.16
CA LYS A 105 -7.98 3.65 -21.60
C LYS A 105 -7.05 2.46 -21.96
N GLY A 106 -6.83 1.50 -21.05
CA GLY A 106 -5.99 0.33 -21.27
C GLY A 106 -4.49 0.56 -21.03
N TYR A 107 -4.04 1.79 -20.80
CA TYR A 107 -2.60 2.10 -20.66
C TYR A 107 -1.92 1.39 -19.48
N GLY A 108 -2.62 1.19 -18.37
CA GLY A 108 -2.08 0.45 -17.23
C GLY A 108 -1.79 -1.02 -17.56
N GLN A 109 -2.65 -1.65 -18.36
CA GLN A 109 -2.41 -3.03 -18.83
C GLN A 109 -1.23 -3.09 -19.80
N ILE A 110 -1.12 -2.15 -20.74
CA ILE A 110 -0.01 -2.06 -21.69
C ILE A 110 1.32 -1.88 -20.97
N LEU A 111 1.38 -0.95 -20.00
CA LEU A 111 2.57 -0.67 -19.22
C LEU A 111 3.00 -1.91 -18.40
N LEU A 112 2.05 -2.50 -17.66
CA LEU A 112 2.34 -3.65 -16.82
C LEU A 112 2.71 -4.87 -17.66
N GLN A 113 2.02 -5.15 -18.77
CA GLN A 113 2.37 -6.24 -19.66
C GLN A 113 3.80 -6.11 -20.19
N HIS A 114 4.22 -4.92 -20.62
CA HIS A 114 5.58 -4.65 -21.03
C HIS A 114 6.60 -4.97 -19.92
N ALA A 115 6.31 -4.52 -18.69
CA ALA A 115 7.19 -4.77 -17.54
C ALA A 115 7.25 -6.25 -17.16
N LEU A 116 6.10 -6.97 -17.19
CA LEU A 116 6.05 -8.41 -16.94
C LEU A 116 6.83 -9.21 -17.99
N ASP A 117 6.77 -8.82 -19.27
CA ASP A 117 7.54 -9.46 -20.32
C ASP A 117 9.04 -9.26 -20.11
N LYS A 118 9.46 -8.07 -19.71
CA LYS A 118 10.86 -7.80 -19.35
C LYS A 118 11.30 -8.55 -18.10
N ALA A 119 10.46 -8.60 -17.07
CA ALA A 119 10.72 -9.39 -15.87
C ALA A 119 10.92 -10.89 -16.21
N ARG A 120 10.10 -11.43 -17.10
CA ARG A 120 10.24 -12.82 -17.59
C ARG A 120 11.54 -13.05 -18.35
N GLU A 121 11.92 -12.10 -19.23
CA GLU A 121 13.22 -12.14 -19.94
C GLU A 121 14.41 -12.12 -18.98
N MET A 122 14.30 -11.45 -17.83
CA MET A 122 15.31 -11.40 -16.78
C MET A 122 15.30 -12.63 -15.85
N GLY A 123 14.39 -13.58 -16.05
CA GLY A 123 14.30 -14.78 -15.23
C GLY A 123 13.52 -14.63 -13.93
N VAL A 124 12.71 -13.56 -13.80
CA VAL A 124 11.77 -13.43 -12.68
C VAL A 124 10.74 -14.53 -12.78
N GLY A 125 10.76 -15.47 -11.83
CA GLY A 125 9.93 -16.67 -11.90
C GLY A 125 8.57 -16.52 -11.24
N PHE A 126 8.49 -15.76 -10.15
CA PHE A 126 7.29 -15.66 -9.32
C PHE A 126 7.09 -14.24 -8.76
N LEU A 127 5.85 -13.78 -8.81
CA LEU A 127 5.45 -12.46 -8.30
C LEU A 127 4.32 -12.57 -7.30
N CYS A 128 4.40 -11.80 -6.20
CA CYS A 128 3.29 -11.48 -5.33
C CYS A 128 3.04 -9.98 -5.34
N MET A 129 1.77 -9.57 -5.17
CA MET A 129 1.43 -8.15 -5.10
C MET A 129 0.06 -7.94 -4.44
N GLU A 130 -0.20 -6.70 -4.05
CA GLU A 130 -1.51 -6.30 -3.54
C GLU A 130 -2.28 -5.48 -4.58
N GLY A 131 -3.53 -5.85 -4.83
CA GLY A 131 -4.34 -5.12 -5.78
C GLY A 131 -5.73 -5.71 -6.04
N ASN A 132 -6.46 -5.05 -6.91
CA ASN A 132 -7.80 -5.48 -7.28
C ASN A 132 -7.74 -6.60 -8.34
N ILE A 133 -8.19 -7.79 -7.99
CA ILE A 133 -8.21 -8.97 -8.88
C ILE A 133 -8.91 -8.69 -10.21
N GLU A 134 -9.95 -7.84 -10.22
CA GLU A 134 -10.68 -7.52 -11.45
C GLU A 134 -9.82 -6.83 -12.52
N PHE A 135 -8.78 -6.12 -12.10
CA PHE A 135 -7.79 -5.55 -13.02
C PHE A 135 -6.71 -6.57 -13.39
N TYR A 136 -6.14 -7.26 -12.39
CA TYR A 136 -4.92 -8.06 -12.57
C TYR A 136 -5.16 -9.47 -13.13
N LYS A 137 -6.37 -10.05 -13.00
CA LYS A 137 -6.71 -11.37 -13.58
C LYS A 137 -6.50 -11.43 -15.09
N HIS A 138 -6.68 -10.33 -15.80
CA HIS A 138 -6.47 -10.24 -17.26
C HIS A 138 -4.99 -10.28 -17.66
N LEU A 139 -4.08 -10.13 -16.68
CA LEU A 139 -2.63 -10.22 -16.84
C LEU A 139 -2.05 -11.52 -16.26
N GLY A 140 -2.92 -12.46 -15.87
CA GLY A 140 -2.53 -13.78 -15.39
C GLY A 140 -2.38 -13.92 -13.89
N PHE A 141 -2.71 -12.88 -13.10
CA PHE A 141 -2.71 -12.97 -11.64
C PHE A 141 -3.97 -13.66 -11.12
N ASP A 142 -3.82 -14.38 -10.02
CA ASP A 142 -4.93 -14.96 -9.25
C ASP A 142 -4.66 -14.78 -7.75
N LEU A 143 -5.63 -15.18 -6.91
CA LEU A 143 -5.45 -15.15 -5.46
C LEU A 143 -4.24 -16.01 -5.07
N ALA A 144 -3.33 -15.46 -4.30
CA ALA A 144 -2.11 -16.13 -3.87
C ALA A 144 -2.39 -17.39 -3.03
N SER A 145 -3.52 -17.43 -2.32
CA SER A 145 -4.00 -18.58 -1.57
C SER A 145 -4.24 -19.83 -2.44
N LYS A 146 -4.52 -19.68 -3.74
CA LYS A 146 -4.66 -20.81 -4.68
C LYS A 146 -3.33 -21.51 -4.98
N LEU A 147 -2.24 -20.85 -4.70
CA LEU A 147 -0.88 -21.35 -4.85
C LEU A 147 -0.23 -21.69 -3.50
N ASN A 148 -1.02 -21.76 -2.42
CA ASN A 148 -0.58 -21.95 -1.03
C ASN A 148 0.46 -20.89 -0.59
N ILE A 149 0.30 -19.67 -1.07
CA ILE A 149 1.13 -18.54 -0.64
C ILE A 149 0.29 -17.65 0.29
N HIS A 150 0.79 -17.47 1.51
CA HIS A 150 0.12 -16.75 2.59
C HIS A 150 0.67 -15.33 2.74
N TYR A 151 -0.16 -14.42 3.19
CA TYR A 151 0.27 -13.05 3.48
C TYR A 151 0.87 -12.98 4.89
N HIS A 152 2.01 -12.29 5.05
CA HIS A 152 2.84 -12.32 6.27
C HIS A 152 2.14 -11.89 7.57
N SER A 153 1.09 -11.08 7.49
CA SER A 153 0.37 -10.55 8.67
C SER A 153 -0.97 -11.23 8.94
N GLU A 154 -1.33 -12.23 8.13
CA GLU A 154 -2.62 -12.91 8.23
C GLU A 154 -2.45 -14.39 8.61
N PRO A 155 -3.47 -15.00 9.23
CA PRO A 155 -3.49 -16.45 9.47
C PRO A 155 -3.32 -17.23 8.16
N LYS A 156 -2.66 -18.39 8.21
CA LYS A 156 -2.38 -19.22 7.01
C LYS A 156 -3.64 -19.68 6.27
N ASP A 157 -4.76 -19.85 6.96
CA ASP A 157 -6.05 -20.24 6.40
C ASP A 157 -6.88 -19.05 5.89
N ALA A 158 -6.39 -17.82 6.06
CA ALA A 158 -7.09 -16.62 5.61
C ALA A 158 -6.99 -16.46 4.08
N VAL A 159 -8.14 -16.22 3.45
CA VAL A 159 -8.19 -15.79 2.05
C VAL A 159 -8.15 -14.28 1.99
N VAL A 160 -7.01 -13.71 1.59
CA VAL A 160 -6.80 -12.27 1.46
C VAL A 160 -7.19 -11.82 0.05
N PRO A 161 -8.34 -11.14 -0.15
CA PRO A 161 -8.93 -10.93 -1.48
C PRO A 161 -8.14 -9.96 -2.37
N TYR A 162 -7.24 -9.19 -1.78
CA TYR A 162 -6.36 -8.25 -2.50
C TYR A 162 -4.92 -8.76 -2.65
N PHE A 163 -4.59 -9.94 -2.08
CA PHE A 163 -3.26 -10.52 -2.20
C PHE A 163 -3.22 -11.50 -3.36
N LEU A 164 -2.44 -11.14 -4.38
CA LEU A 164 -2.41 -11.82 -5.67
C LEU A 164 -1.01 -12.33 -5.97
N ALA A 165 -0.93 -13.41 -6.74
CA ALA A 165 0.33 -13.99 -7.19
C ALA A 165 0.25 -14.48 -8.63
N GLN A 166 1.43 -14.62 -9.26
CA GLN A 166 1.59 -15.19 -10.59
C GLN A 166 2.94 -15.89 -10.73
N GLU A 167 2.94 -17.10 -11.29
CA GLU A 167 4.14 -17.70 -11.87
C GLU A 167 4.40 -17.08 -13.25
N LEU A 168 5.46 -16.29 -13.38
CA LEU A 168 5.88 -15.75 -14.68
C LEU A 168 6.58 -16.83 -15.54
N ILE A 169 7.29 -17.74 -14.88
CA ILE A 169 7.87 -18.93 -15.48
C ILE A 169 7.01 -20.12 -15.05
N PRO A 170 6.42 -20.87 -15.99
CA PRO A 170 5.55 -22.00 -15.65
C PRO A 170 6.24 -23.04 -14.76
N ASN A 171 5.55 -23.51 -13.74
CA ASN A 171 6.01 -24.48 -12.75
C ASN A 171 7.17 -24.00 -11.86
N TRP A 172 7.40 -22.69 -11.76
CA TRP A 172 8.52 -22.15 -11.00
C TRP A 172 8.47 -22.58 -9.51
N LEU A 173 7.30 -22.56 -8.89
CA LEU A 173 7.13 -23.00 -7.50
C LEU A 173 7.53 -24.46 -7.34
N LYS A 174 7.05 -25.33 -8.23
CA LYS A 174 7.38 -26.77 -8.23
C LYS A 174 8.88 -27.01 -8.47
N ASP A 175 9.48 -26.31 -9.42
CA ASP A 175 10.89 -26.47 -9.79
C ASP A 175 11.85 -25.93 -8.72
N ASN A 176 11.33 -25.14 -7.78
CA ASN A 176 12.05 -24.62 -6.61
C ASN A 176 11.66 -25.30 -5.29
N ASP A 177 10.90 -26.43 -5.34
CA ASP A 177 10.43 -27.21 -4.20
C ASP A 177 9.59 -26.40 -3.21
N ILE A 178 8.78 -25.45 -3.71
CA ILE A 178 7.91 -24.61 -2.90
C ILE A 178 6.48 -25.16 -2.99
N THR A 179 6.02 -25.79 -1.92
CA THR A 179 4.64 -26.31 -1.79
C THR A 179 3.74 -25.39 -0.97
N GLU A 180 4.33 -24.62 -0.05
CA GLU A 180 3.67 -23.64 0.80
C GLU A 180 4.72 -22.62 1.24
N ALA A 181 4.35 -21.34 1.30
CA ALA A 181 5.23 -20.28 1.79
C ALA A 181 4.44 -19.06 2.30
N THR A 182 5.09 -18.26 3.12
CA THR A 182 4.60 -16.95 3.54
C THR A 182 5.34 -15.86 2.77
N TYR A 183 4.60 -15.00 2.08
CA TYR A 183 5.16 -13.84 1.40
C TYR A 183 5.53 -12.75 2.39
N CYS A 184 6.74 -12.22 2.25
CA CYS A 184 7.23 -11.08 3.00
C CYS A 184 7.55 -9.93 2.03
N PRO A 185 6.80 -8.82 2.07
CA PRO A 185 7.09 -7.64 1.26
C PRO A 185 8.41 -7.01 1.68
N PRO A 186 9.09 -6.29 0.77
CA PRO A 186 10.30 -5.57 1.12
C PRO A 186 10.01 -4.45 2.13
N LYS A 187 10.90 -4.28 3.11
CA LYS A 187 10.74 -3.28 4.19
C LYS A 187 10.57 -1.85 3.67
N GLY A 188 11.12 -1.55 2.50
CA GLY A 188 11.00 -0.25 1.87
C GLY A 188 9.57 0.24 1.64
N TYR A 189 8.55 -0.64 1.64
CA TYR A 189 7.14 -0.23 1.54
C TYR A 189 6.61 0.44 2.81
N PHE A 190 7.25 0.25 3.95
CA PHE A 190 6.79 0.76 5.25
C PHE A 190 7.50 2.04 5.72
N VAL A 191 8.40 2.59 4.90
CA VAL A 191 9.27 3.75 5.26
C VAL A 191 8.50 5.00 5.70
N ALA A 192 7.30 5.23 5.19
CA ALA A 192 6.48 6.38 5.59
C ALA A 192 5.89 6.21 6.99
N ASP A 193 5.54 4.98 7.38
CA ASP A 193 5.02 4.66 8.70
C ASP A 193 6.17 4.50 9.73
N GLU A 194 7.35 4.05 9.29
CA GLU A 194 8.54 3.93 10.13
C GLU A 194 9.18 5.29 10.45
N ASN A 195 9.10 6.26 9.53
CA ASN A 195 9.65 7.59 9.72
C ASN A 195 8.67 8.69 9.23
N PRO A 196 7.60 8.93 9.99
CA PRO A 196 6.57 9.90 9.62
C PRO A 196 7.08 11.34 9.53
N GLU A 197 8.06 11.74 10.35
CA GLU A 197 8.64 13.09 10.30
C GLU A 197 9.38 13.34 8.97
N ALA A 198 10.16 12.37 8.51
CA ALA A 198 10.85 12.46 7.23
C ALA A 198 9.85 12.46 6.05
N PHE A 199 8.78 11.67 6.17
CA PHE A 199 7.69 11.68 5.19
C PHE A 199 7.00 13.06 5.14
N GLU A 200 6.65 13.65 6.28
CA GLU A 200 6.01 14.97 6.32
C GLU A 200 6.90 16.08 5.75
N ALA A 201 8.20 16.04 6.06
CA ALA A 201 9.17 16.98 5.49
C ALA A 201 9.28 16.84 3.96
N TYR A 202 9.25 15.61 3.44
CA TYR A 202 9.24 15.35 2.01
C TYR A 202 7.92 15.80 1.36
N GLU A 203 6.77 15.46 1.95
CA GLU A 203 5.45 15.88 1.47
C GLU A 203 5.31 17.41 1.42
N ALA A 204 5.90 18.14 2.35
CA ALA A 204 5.92 19.60 2.36
C ALA A 204 6.64 20.23 1.15
N SER A 205 7.45 19.47 0.42
CA SER A 205 8.10 19.91 -0.83
C SER A 205 7.14 19.92 -2.04
N PHE A 206 5.91 19.42 -1.89
CA PHE A 206 4.89 19.40 -2.92
C PHE A 206 3.83 20.50 -2.69
N PRO A 207 3.09 20.90 -3.72
CA PRO A 207 1.95 21.78 -3.55
C PRO A 207 0.94 21.21 -2.55
N LYS A 208 0.41 22.06 -1.67
CA LYS A 208 -0.61 21.64 -0.70
C LYS A 208 -1.85 21.12 -1.42
N LYS A 209 -2.39 20.01 -0.94
CA LYS A 209 -3.63 19.40 -1.40
C LYS A 209 -4.47 18.99 -0.19
N ASP A 210 -5.78 19.10 -0.31
CA ASP A 210 -6.69 18.71 0.75
C ASP A 210 -6.74 17.18 0.90
N LYS A 211 -6.48 16.71 2.11
CA LYS A 211 -6.66 15.31 2.49
C LYS A 211 -8.13 15.06 2.80
N ALA A 212 -8.72 14.02 2.24
CA ALA A 212 -10.13 13.68 2.41
C ALA A 212 -10.38 12.18 2.32
N PHE A 213 -11.39 11.69 3.05
CA PHE A 213 -11.93 10.36 2.81
C PHE A 213 -12.78 10.36 1.55
N GLN A 214 -12.59 9.37 0.69
CA GLN A 214 -13.46 9.18 -0.46
C GLN A 214 -14.59 8.19 -0.15
N LYS A 215 -15.73 8.36 -0.85
CA LYS A 215 -16.86 7.44 -0.73
C LYS A 215 -16.44 6.02 -1.14
N GLY A 216 -16.58 5.06 -0.24
CA GLY A 216 -16.21 3.65 -0.47
C GLY A 216 -14.78 3.29 -0.05
N GLN A 217 -14.00 4.20 0.52
CA GLN A 217 -12.77 3.83 1.21
C GLN A 217 -13.09 2.93 2.40
N LEU A 218 -12.21 1.94 2.63
CA LEU A 218 -12.26 1.18 3.89
C LEU A 218 -12.06 2.14 5.06
N PRO A 219 -12.84 2.03 6.14
CA PRO A 219 -12.69 2.90 7.29
C PRO A 219 -11.27 2.75 7.84
N GLN A 220 -10.59 3.87 8.03
CA GLN A 220 -9.38 3.88 8.82
C GLN A 220 -9.74 3.77 10.31
N PHE A 221 -8.84 3.22 11.09
CA PHE A 221 -9.06 3.06 12.53
C PHE A 221 -8.19 4.04 13.30
N CYS A 222 -8.76 4.60 14.36
CA CYS A 222 -8.02 5.41 15.31
C CYS A 222 -6.83 4.61 15.87
N GLN A 223 -5.64 5.12 15.69
CA GLN A 223 -4.38 4.48 16.08
C GLN A 223 -4.13 4.49 17.61
N SER A 224 -5.17 4.81 18.38
CA SER A 224 -5.20 4.73 19.84
C SER A 224 -6.27 3.77 20.36
N CYS A 225 -7.54 3.92 19.94
CA CYS A 225 -8.67 3.16 20.48
C CYS A 225 -9.32 2.20 19.47
N GLY A 226 -8.86 2.19 18.21
CA GLY A 226 -9.42 1.32 17.17
C GLY A 226 -10.80 1.74 16.64
N MET A 227 -11.34 2.92 17.02
CA MET A 227 -12.61 3.43 16.48
C MET A 227 -12.51 3.66 14.97
N PRO A 228 -13.46 3.21 14.15
CA PRO A 228 -13.48 3.51 12.73
C PRO A 228 -13.54 5.04 12.47
N LEU A 229 -12.66 5.54 11.60
CA LEU A 229 -12.65 6.92 11.13
C LEU A 229 -13.30 6.96 9.76
N THR A 230 -14.57 7.28 9.71
CA THR A 230 -15.37 7.23 8.47
C THR A 230 -15.67 8.62 7.91
N ARG A 231 -15.52 9.66 8.74
CA ARG A 231 -15.79 11.06 8.40
C ARG A 231 -14.70 11.94 9.00
N ILE A 232 -14.47 13.10 8.39
CA ILE A 232 -13.50 14.08 8.88
C ILE A 232 -13.84 14.54 10.31
N GLU A 233 -15.12 14.66 10.63
CA GLU A 233 -15.59 15.06 11.95
C GLU A 233 -15.27 14.03 13.05
N ASP A 234 -14.94 12.80 12.69
CA ASP A 234 -14.52 11.76 13.64
C ASP A 234 -13.04 11.86 13.99
N CYS A 235 -12.27 12.60 13.19
CA CYS A 235 -10.82 12.78 13.36
C CYS A 235 -10.48 13.83 14.42
N GLY A 236 -9.33 13.66 15.04
CA GLY A 236 -8.74 14.64 15.95
C GLY A 236 -8.08 15.83 15.22
N THR A 237 -7.39 16.69 15.97
CA THR A 237 -6.68 17.84 15.42
C THR A 237 -5.21 17.86 15.84
N ASN A 238 -4.34 18.28 14.93
CA ASN A 238 -2.93 18.55 15.18
C ASN A 238 -2.75 19.91 15.88
N ALA A 239 -1.54 20.20 16.37
CA ALA A 239 -1.22 21.44 17.06
C ALA A 239 -1.42 22.71 16.19
N ASP A 240 -1.34 22.58 14.88
CA ASP A 240 -1.58 23.67 13.90
C ASP A 240 -3.06 23.81 13.51
N GLY A 241 -3.96 23.04 14.15
CA GLY A 241 -5.39 23.01 13.85
C GLY A 241 -5.78 22.16 12.63
N SER A 242 -4.84 21.56 11.93
CA SER A 242 -5.14 20.65 10.82
C SER A 242 -5.76 19.33 11.32
N THR A 243 -6.47 18.62 10.42
CA THR A 243 -7.08 17.33 10.76
C THR A 243 -6.02 16.25 10.98
N CYS A 244 -6.09 15.55 12.11
CA CYS A 244 -5.29 14.39 12.41
C CYS A 244 -6.02 13.12 11.96
N PHE A 245 -5.58 12.48 10.89
CA PHE A 245 -6.20 11.27 10.35
C PHE A 245 -5.79 9.98 11.06
N ASP A 246 -4.82 10.04 11.96
CA ASP A 246 -4.37 8.89 12.73
C ASP A 246 -5.21 8.61 13.98
N TYR A 247 -5.78 9.66 14.57
CA TYR A 247 -6.47 9.56 15.84
C TYR A 247 -7.87 10.17 15.80
N CYS A 248 -8.81 9.59 16.53
CA CYS A 248 -10.13 10.16 16.65
C CYS A 248 -10.15 11.37 17.59
N ARG A 249 -11.17 12.22 17.43
CA ARG A 249 -11.39 13.42 18.26
C ARG A 249 -11.57 13.15 19.76
N TYR A 250 -11.85 11.89 20.13
CA TYR A 250 -11.99 11.46 21.53
C TYR A 250 -10.65 11.04 22.14
N CYS A 251 -9.65 10.75 21.31
CA CYS A 251 -8.31 10.35 21.74
C CYS A 251 -7.28 11.48 21.62
N TYR A 252 -7.44 12.37 20.62
CA TYR A 252 -6.38 13.31 20.23
C TYR A 252 -6.95 14.66 19.81
N LYS A 253 -6.44 15.75 20.39
CA LYS A 253 -6.85 17.09 20.07
C LYS A 253 -5.71 18.08 20.27
N ASP A 254 -5.60 19.06 19.37
CA ASP A 254 -4.62 20.14 19.42
C ASP A 254 -3.18 19.65 19.62
N GLY A 255 -2.84 18.53 18.97
CA GLY A 255 -1.50 17.94 19.01
C GLY A 255 -1.21 17.07 20.24
N GLN A 256 -2.21 16.76 21.07
CA GLN A 256 -2.00 16.02 22.32
C GLN A 256 -3.05 14.93 22.53
N PHE A 257 -2.63 13.85 23.20
CA PHE A 257 -3.59 12.86 23.67
C PHE A 257 -4.44 13.43 24.82
N LEU A 258 -5.74 13.21 24.73
CA LEU A 258 -6.70 13.68 25.76
C LEU A 258 -6.67 12.84 27.04
N GLN A 259 -6.08 11.67 26.99
CA GLN A 259 -5.96 10.74 28.12
C GLN A 259 -4.54 10.20 28.20
N ASP A 260 -3.91 10.35 29.34
CA ASP A 260 -2.68 9.65 29.70
C ASP A 260 -3.07 8.34 30.36
N CYS A 261 -3.02 7.24 29.60
CA CYS A 261 -3.46 5.93 30.01
C CYS A 261 -2.58 4.83 29.41
N THR A 262 -2.55 3.70 30.06
CA THR A 262 -1.95 2.47 29.56
C THR A 262 -2.82 1.82 28.49
N MET A 263 -2.27 0.90 27.71
CA MET A 263 -3.00 0.12 26.73
C MET A 263 -4.15 -0.67 27.36
N ASP A 264 -3.93 -1.29 28.53
CA ASP A 264 -4.96 -2.07 29.23
C ASP A 264 -6.11 -1.18 29.73
N GLU A 265 -5.84 0.02 30.24
CA GLU A 265 -6.85 0.99 30.64
C GLU A 265 -7.68 1.45 29.43
N MET A 266 -7.07 1.64 28.27
CA MET A 266 -7.78 1.96 27.03
C MET A 266 -8.65 0.80 26.58
N ILE A 267 -8.21 -0.45 26.68
CA ILE A 267 -9.01 -1.65 26.38
C ILE A 267 -10.23 -1.72 27.31
N GLU A 268 -10.05 -1.49 28.60
CA GLU A 268 -11.16 -1.47 29.57
C GLU A 268 -12.18 -0.37 29.25
N HIS A 269 -11.71 0.82 28.85
CA HIS A 269 -12.56 1.91 28.41
C HIS A 269 -13.35 1.53 27.15
N CYS A 270 -12.68 1.03 26.10
CA CYS A 270 -13.34 0.63 24.86
C CYS A 270 -14.35 -0.50 25.04
N ALA A 271 -14.07 -1.42 25.95
CA ALA A 271 -14.97 -2.54 26.23
C ALA A 271 -16.34 -2.12 26.83
N GLN A 272 -16.48 -0.87 27.26
CA GLN A 272 -17.79 -0.34 27.69
C GLN A 272 -18.74 -0.09 26.52
N PHE A 273 -18.20 0.02 25.29
CA PHE A 273 -18.95 0.29 24.08
C PHE A 273 -19.20 -0.98 23.24
N VAL A 274 -18.98 -2.18 23.78
CA VAL A 274 -19.14 -3.45 23.07
C VAL A 274 -20.54 -3.61 22.46
N ASP A 275 -21.58 -3.14 23.13
CA ASP A 275 -22.96 -3.21 22.64
C ASP A 275 -23.17 -2.38 21.36
N GLU A 276 -22.47 -1.24 21.23
CA GLU A 276 -22.51 -0.42 20.01
C GLU A 276 -21.75 -1.13 18.86
N VAL A 277 -20.62 -1.76 19.16
CA VAL A 277 -19.83 -2.54 18.20
C VAL A 277 -20.66 -3.73 17.70
N ASN A 278 -21.33 -4.42 18.60
CA ASN A 278 -22.17 -5.58 18.29
C ASN A 278 -23.34 -5.28 17.33
N LYS A 279 -23.82 -4.04 17.27
CA LYS A 279 -24.83 -3.63 16.27
C LYS A 279 -24.35 -3.77 14.82
N GLN A 280 -23.03 -3.76 14.60
CA GLN A 280 -22.42 -3.83 13.28
C GLN A 280 -21.75 -5.18 12.99
N MET A 281 -21.76 -6.10 13.97
CA MET A 281 -21.08 -7.39 13.86
C MET A 281 -22.04 -8.51 13.45
N PRO A 282 -21.65 -9.42 12.55
CA PRO A 282 -22.46 -10.58 12.18
C PRO A 282 -22.76 -11.51 13.36
N LYS A 283 -21.85 -11.58 14.33
CA LYS A 283 -21.98 -12.35 15.57
C LYS A 283 -21.61 -11.47 16.76
N PRO A 284 -22.54 -11.23 17.69
CA PRO A 284 -22.23 -10.45 18.88
C PRO A 284 -21.16 -11.11 19.74
N MET A 285 -20.28 -10.31 20.31
CA MET A 285 -19.23 -10.71 21.26
C MET A 285 -19.62 -10.32 22.67
N THR A 286 -19.18 -11.11 23.64
CA THR A 286 -19.18 -10.71 25.05
C THR A 286 -18.11 -9.64 25.31
N LYS A 287 -18.22 -8.95 26.43
CA LYS A 287 -17.22 -7.94 26.83
C LYS A 287 -15.82 -8.54 26.95
N GLU A 288 -15.70 -9.76 27.45
CA GLU A 288 -14.39 -10.42 27.60
C GLU A 288 -13.82 -10.89 26.27
N GLU A 289 -14.63 -11.42 25.35
CA GLU A 289 -14.21 -11.75 23.99
C GLU A 289 -13.72 -10.49 23.24
N TYR A 290 -14.42 -9.36 23.39
CA TYR A 290 -14.02 -8.09 22.82
C TYR A 290 -12.67 -7.60 23.36
N LYS A 291 -12.46 -7.65 24.69
CA LYS A 291 -11.17 -7.33 25.30
C LYS A 291 -10.04 -8.21 24.78
N GLN A 292 -10.30 -9.51 24.64
CA GLN A 292 -9.30 -10.45 24.13
C GLN A 292 -8.91 -10.12 22.68
N MET A 293 -9.88 -9.80 21.84
CA MET A 293 -9.64 -9.33 20.47
C MET A 293 -8.80 -8.06 20.48
N MET A 294 -9.14 -7.08 21.33
CA MET A 294 -8.38 -5.82 21.40
C MET A 294 -6.95 -6.00 21.89
N ARG A 295 -6.68 -6.92 22.82
CA ARG A 295 -5.31 -7.25 23.24
C ARG A 295 -4.45 -7.81 22.10
N GLY A 296 -5.05 -8.47 21.13
CA GLY A 296 -4.35 -8.89 19.91
C GLY A 296 -4.15 -7.75 18.91
N PHE A 297 -5.10 -6.83 18.83
CA PHE A 297 -5.12 -5.76 17.84
C PHE A 297 -4.32 -4.51 18.26
N PHE A 298 -4.44 -4.06 19.52
CA PHE A 298 -3.84 -2.80 19.98
C PHE A 298 -2.33 -2.70 19.83
N PRO A 299 -1.52 -3.76 20.04
CA PRO A 299 -0.08 -3.70 19.81
C PRO A 299 0.31 -3.30 18.37
N MET A 300 -0.60 -3.42 17.40
CA MET A 300 -0.38 -2.99 16.03
C MET A 300 -0.65 -1.50 15.82
N LEU A 301 -1.36 -0.83 16.72
CA LEU A 301 -1.70 0.58 16.61
C LEU A 301 -0.51 1.49 16.99
N LYS A 302 -0.35 2.61 16.29
CA LYS A 302 0.79 3.54 16.43
C LYS A 302 1.07 3.96 17.87
N ARG A 303 0.03 4.23 18.69
CA ARG A 303 0.19 4.66 20.08
C ARG A 303 0.84 3.60 20.97
N TRP A 304 0.65 2.32 20.68
CA TRP A 304 1.02 1.21 21.56
C TRP A 304 2.19 0.38 21.03
N ARG A 305 2.65 0.66 19.81
CA ARG A 305 3.87 0.05 19.28
C ARG A 305 5.06 0.44 20.16
N LYS A 306 5.83 -0.56 20.54
CA LYS A 306 7.13 -0.38 21.21
C LYS A 306 8.24 -0.33 20.19
#